data_cbb73c15da8ca115d6caa52cfcdf684b
#
_entry.id   cbb73c15da8ca115d6caa52cfcdf684b
#
_cell.length_a   1.000
_cell.length_b   1.000
_cell.length_c   1.000
_cell.angle_alpha   90.00
_cell.angle_beta   90.00
_cell.angle_gamma   90.00
#
_symmetry.space_group_name_H-M   'P 1'
#
loop_
_entity.id
_entity.type
_entity.pdbx_description
1 polymer ?
#
loop_
_entity_poly.entity_id
_entity_poly.type
_entity_poly.pdbx_seq_one_letter_code
_entity_poly.pdbx_strand_id
1 'polypeptide(L)'
;MNFTQIIFNSDIDYYKTKIFELFDIEKYMFIDREYDGEHRIRIRGILGDENYISDILGKKNGFVFITEPDDFFENIEQFILYCNIHNMLDKVWCKHYFANTVKLEDVIGFCKEMAENITVKSDEGYNSHFSHFWGFFHTLTPYQKIRILRIFQKKYQNIKITEYPLAIDIKTPLNTIEKMINMDKLNFFSPQSLDKIIENGNFASKIHEHTIRNAAESEFYKSKHYILNRWYLNALYVTLMLMNIPVIDKYFINYVMAMEKYPVDEICEMYLKTGEEKLWKRENIV
;
A
#
# COMPACT_ATOMS: atom_id res chain seq x y z
N MET A 1 -2.62 -22.30 -5.07
CA MET A 1 -4.02 -21.81 -5.06
C MET A 1 -4.31 -21.26 -6.45
N ASN A 2 -5.51 -21.42 -7.00
CA ASN A 2 -5.84 -20.84 -8.29
C ASN A 2 -6.59 -19.52 -8.07
N PHE A 3 -6.17 -18.48 -8.77
CA PHE A 3 -6.85 -17.21 -8.84
C PHE A 3 -7.62 -17.05 -10.12
N THR A 4 -8.73 -16.36 -10.01
CA THR A 4 -9.44 -15.83 -11.16
C THR A 4 -9.06 -14.37 -11.34
N GLN A 5 -8.77 -13.98 -12.58
CA GLN A 5 -8.54 -12.61 -12.98
C GLN A 5 -9.58 -12.19 -14.02
N ILE A 6 -10.09 -10.98 -13.86
CA ILE A 6 -10.95 -10.31 -14.84
C ILE A 6 -10.21 -9.06 -15.29
N ILE A 7 -9.81 -9.02 -16.56
CA ILE A 7 -9.06 -7.91 -17.13
C ILE A 7 -9.98 -7.13 -18.07
N PHE A 8 -10.19 -5.86 -17.78
CA PHE A 8 -11.05 -4.98 -18.57
C PHE A 8 -10.25 -4.34 -19.70
N ASN A 9 -10.63 -4.66 -20.95
CA ASN A 9 -9.92 -4.20 -22.14
C ASN A 9 -10.33 -2.78 -22.58
N SER A 10 -11.54 -2.31 -22.23
CA SER A 10 -12.04 -0.99 -22.59
C SER A 10 -13.32 -0.66 -21.83
N ASP A 11 -13.74 0.61 -21.90
CA ASP A 11 -15.03 1.10 -21.39
C ASP A 11 -15.31 0.74 -19.93
N ILE A 12 -14.33 1.01 -19.06
CA ILE A 12 -14.46 0.79 -17.61
C ILE A 12 -15.69 1.52 -17.02
N ASP A 13 -16.09 2.64 -17.61
CA ASP A 13 -17.26 3.39 -17.19
C ASP A 13 -18.57 2.58 -17.29
N TYR A 14 -18.65 1.67 -18.25
CA TYR A 14 -19.79 0.75 -18.34
C TYR A 14 -19.81 -0.25 -17.18
N TYR A 15 -18.65 -0.68 -16.72
CA TYR A 15 -18.53 -1.71 -15.69
C TYR A 15 -18.51 -1.16 -14.26
N LYS A 16 -18.35 0.15 -14.07
CA LYS A 16 -18.16 0.73 -12.73
C LYS A 16 -19.24 0.34 -11.71
N THR A 17 -20.50 0.40 -12.08
CA THR A 17 -21.62 0.01 -11.20
C THR A 17 -21.57 -1.48 -10.90
N LYS A 18 -21.28 -2.29 -11.90
CA LYS A 18 -21.22 -3.75 -11.81
C LYS A 18 -20.01 -4.23 -10.99
N ILE A 19 -18.90 -3.49 -11.03
CA ILE A 19 -17.76 -3.73 -10.15
C ILE A 19 -18.15 -3.52 -8.68
N PHE A 20 -18.96 -2.50 -8.38
CA PHE A 20 -19.49 -2.32 -7.02
C PHE A 20 -20.45 -3.45 -6.62
N GLU A 21 -21.28 -3.93 -7.51
CA GLU A 21 -22.14 -5.10 -7.26
C GLU A 21 -21.30 -6.34 -6.93
N LEU A 22 -20.17 -6.56 -7.64
CA LEU A 22 -19.24 -7.64 -7.32
C LEU A 22 -18.63 -7.50 -5.92
N PHE A 23 -18.26 -6.30 -5.47
CA PHE A 23 -17.75 -6.10 -4.12
C PHE A 23 -18.75 -6.43 -3.00
N ASP A 24 -20.03 -6.36 -3.29
CA ASP A 24 -21.07 -6.70 -2.33
C ASP A 24 -21.34 -8.22 -2.26
N ILE A 25 -21.00 -8.94 -3.32
CA ILE A 25 -21.23 -10.37 -3.47
C ILE A 25 -19.97 -11.17 -3.18
N GLU A 26 -18.84 -10.78 -3.81
CA GLU A 26 -17.58 -11.51 -3.75
C GLU A 26 -16.72 -11.00 -2.58
N LYS A 27 -16.45 -11.91 -1.65
CA LYS A 27 -15.78 -11.61 -0.38
C LYS A 27 -14.26 -11.55 -0.51
N TYR A 28 -13.71 -12.30 -1.46
CA TYR A 28 -12.27 -12.54 -1.58
C TYR A 28 -11.75 -12.03 -2.91
N MET A 29 -11.87 -10.73 -3.11
CA MET A 29 -11.36 -10.06 -4.31
C MET A 29 -10.69 -8.73 -3.97
N PHE A 30 -9.87 -8.25 -4.88
CA PHE A 30 -9.29 -6.92 -4.85
C PHE A 30 -9.08 -6.40 -6.27
N ILE A 31 -8.95 -5.07 -6.40
CA ILE A 31 -8.71 -4.40 -7.68
C ILE A 31 -7.27 -3.94 -7.75
N ASP A 32 -6.64 -4.12 -8.89
CA ASP A 32 -5.35 -3.52 -9.21
C ASP A 32 -5.28 -3.07 -10.68
N ARG A 33 -4.11 -2.65 -11.11
CA ARG A 33 -3.82 -2.35 -12.52
C ARG A 33 -2.79 -3.32 -13.06
N GLU A 34 -3.06 -3.82 -14.26
CA GLU A 34 -2.10 -4.55 -15.03
C GLU A 34 -1.22 -3.60 -15.86
N TYR A 35 0.07 -3.91 -15.95
CA TYR A 35 1.08 -3.17 -16.69
C TYR A 35 1.72 -4.06 -17.76
N ASP A 36 1.01 -4.29 -18.84
CA ASP A 36 1.57 -4.95 -20.01
C ASP A 36 1.63 -4.03 -21.26
N GLY A 37 1.94 -2.75 -21.05
CA GLY A 37 1.96 -1.71 -22.07
C GLY A 37 0.68 -0.87 -22.14
N GLU A 38 -0.44 -1.38 -21.65
CA GLU A 38 -1.69 -0.65 -21.46
C GLU A 38 -2.11 -0.68 -19.99
N HIS A 39 -2.59 0.45 -19.48
CA HIS A 39 -3.07 0.53 -18.10
C HIS A 39 -4.50 -0.03 -18.00
N ARG A 40 -4.62 -1.33 -17.85
CA ARG A 40 -5.91 -2.00 -17.72
C ARG A 40 -6.28 -2.20 -16.24
N ILE A 41 -7.54 -1.98 -15.91
CA ILE A 41 -8.08 -2.35 -14.58
C ILE A 41 -8.26 -3.86 -14.56
N ARG A 42 -7.89 -4.46 -13.43
CA ARG A 42 -7.96 -5.89 -13.20
C ARG A 42 -8.59 -6.18 -11.85
N ILE A 43 -9.53 -7.11 -11.81
CA ILE A 43 -10.06 -7.72 -10.58
C ILE A 43 -9.38 -9.06 -10.42
N ARG A 44 -8.88 -9.35 -9.23
CA ARG A 44 -8.30 -10.64 -8.88
C ARG A 44 -8.91 -11.20 -7.61
N GLY A 45 -9.11 -12.51 -7.57
CA GLY A 45 -9.63 -13.15 -6.38
C GLY A 45 -9.99 -14.62 -6.53
N ILE A 46 -10.62 -15.16 -5.52
CA ILE A 46 -11.34 -16.43 -5.58
C ILE A 46 -12.79 -16.06 -5.89
N LEU A 47 -13.12 -16.02 -7.16
CA LEU A 47 -14.41 -15.57 -7.66
C LEU A 47 -15.30 -16.76 -8.00
N GLY A 48 -16.59 -16.51 -8.17
CA GLY A 48 -17.54 -17.45 -8.74
C GLY A 48 -17.13 -17.92 -10.14
N ASP A 49 -17.88 -18.84 -10.72
CA ASP A 49 -17.62 -19.33 -12.08
C ASP A 49 -17.79 -18.22 -13.13
N GLU A 50 -17.18 -18.40 -14.32
CA GLU A 50 -17.18 -17.42 -15.38
C GLU A 50 -18.59 -17.02 -15.85
N ASN A 51 -19.54 -17.97 -15.87
CA ASN A 51 -20.91 -17.67 -16.30
C ASN A 51 -21.58 -16.75 -15.31
N TYR A 52 -21.47 -17.07 -14.02
CA TYR A 52 -22.03 -16.26 -12.94
C TYR A 52 -21.45 -14.82 -12.96
N ILE A 53 -20.14 -14.68 -13.04
CA ILE A 53 -19.48 -13.38 -13.11
C ILE A 53 -19.87 -12.63 -14.40
N SER A 54 -19.96 -13.34 -15.53
CA SER A 54 -20.38 -12.76 -16.81
C SER A 54 -21.83 -12.29 -16.80
N ASP A 55 -22.71 -12.96 -16.06
CA ASP A 55 -24.09 -12.53 -15.87
C ASP A 55 -24.18 -11.22 -15.05
N ILE A 56 -23.34 -11.06 -14.04
CA ILE A 56 -23.25 -9.81 -13.25
C ILE A 56 -22.67 -8.69 -14.09
N LEU A 57 -21.53 -8.91 -14.75
CA LEU A 57 -20.82 -7.91 -15.54
C LEU A 57 -21.55 -7.57 -16.84
N GLY A 58 -22.42 -8.47 -17.32
CA GLY A 58 -23.09 -8.37 -18.61
C GLY A 58 -22.20 -8.90 -19.76
N LYS A 59 -22.86 -9.51 -20.75
CA LYS A 59 -22.20 -10.21 -21.87
C LYS A 59 -21.65 -9.26 -22.94
N LYS A 60 -20.80 -8.30 -22.58
CA LYS A 60 -20.04 -7.51 -23.55
C LYS A 60 -18.62 -8.04 -23.62
N ASN A 61 -18.03 -8.07 -24.82
CA ASN A 61 -16.64 -8.49 -25.10
C ASN A 61 -15.59 -7.48 -24.54
N GLY A 62 -15.85 -6.89 -23.39
CA GLY A 62 -15.01 -5.83 -22.81
C GLY A 62 -14.07 -6.30 -21.70
N PHE A 63 -14.07 -7.59 -21.38
CA PHE A 63 -13.16 -8.17 -20.40
C PHE A 63 -12.72 -9.57 -20.80
N VAL A 64 -11.61 -10.01 -20.24
CA VAL A 64 -11.07 -11.37 -20.35
C VAL A 64 -11.07 -12.01 -18.98
N PHE A 65 -11.53 -13.26 -18.92
CA PHE A 65 -11.55 -14.07 -17.73
C PHE A 65 -10.39 -15.09 -17.78
N ILE A 66 -9.51 -15.08 -16.81
CA ILE A 66 -8.34 -15.96 -16.74
C ILE A 66 -8.28 -16.63 -15.38
N THR A 67 -8.02 -17.93 -15.34
CA THR A 67 -7.72 -18.65 -14.11
C THR A 67 -6.28 -19.13 -14.16
N GLU A 68 -5.48 -18.75 -13.19
CA GLU A 68 -4.06 -19.12 -13.12
C GLU A 68 -3.63 -19.47 -11.69
N PRO A 69 -2.58 -20.28 -11.53
CA PRO A 69 -1.98 -20.51 -10.22
C PRO A 69 -1.46 -19.21 -9.63
N ASP A 70 -1.67 -19.01 -8.32
CA ASP A 70 -1.05 -17.92 -7.60
C ASP A 70 0.26 -18.38 -6.95
N ASP A 71 1.29 -17.58 -7.14
CA ASP A 71 2.60 -17.71 -6.52
C ASP A 71 2.96 -16.50 -5.62
N PHE A 72 2.05 -15.54 -5.47
CA PHE A 72 2.28 -14.31 -4.72
C PHE A 72 2.04 -14.48 -3.22
N PHE A 73 1.01 -15.24 -2.83
CA PHE A 73 0.69 -15.49 -1.42
C PHE A 73 1.23 -16.86 -0.97
N GLU A 74 1.84 -16.90 0.20
CA GLU A 74 2.40 -18.14 0.76
C GLU A 74 1.31 -19.09 1.24
N ASN A 75 0.17 -18.54 1.67
CA ASN A 75 -0.94 -19.32 2.20
C ASN A 75 -2.29 -18.58 2.01
N ILE A 76 -3.37 -19.34 2.20
CA ILE A 76 -4.73 -18.84 2.01
C ILE A 76 -5.10 -17.76 3.03
N GLU A 77 -4.57 -17.84 4.25
CA GLU A 77 -4.86 -16.87 5.31
C GLU A 77 -4.29 -15.48 4.97
N GLN A 78 -3.08 -15.42 4.38
CA GLN A 78 -2.51 -14.18 3.87
C GLN A 78 -3.37 -13.57 2.77
N PHE A 79 -3.83 -14.38 1.84
CA PHE A 79 -4.72 -13.94 0.78
C PHE A 79 -6.05 -13.39 1.33
N ILE A 80 -6.68 -14.10 2.27
CA ILE A 80 -7.93 -13.64 2.90
C ILE A 80 -7.72 -12.31 3.63
N LEU A 81 -6.62 -12.15 4.36
CA LEU A 81 -6.27 -10.89 5.01
C LEU A 81 -6.12 -9.76 3.99
N TYR A 82 -5.40 -10.01 2.92
CA TYR A 82 -5.18 -9.05 1.84
C TYR A 82 -6.49 -8.61 1.19
N CYS A 83 -7.36 -9.55 0.85
CA CYS A 83 -8.68 -9.26 0.29
C CYS A 83 -9.57 -8.46 1.25
N ASN A 84 -9.57 -8.80 2.54
CA ASN A 84 -10.36 -8.07 3.53
C ASN A 84 -9.93 -6.61 3.63
N ILE A 85 -8.61 -6.35 3.61
CA ILE A 85 -8.06 -5.00 3.64
C ILE A 85 -8.40 -4.26 2.35
N HIS A 86 -8.14 -4.87 1.20
CA HIS A 86 -8.41 -4.27 -0.12
C HIS A 86 -9.89 -3.99 -0.35
N ASN A 87 -10.76 -4.92 -0.01
CA ASN A 87 -12.21 -4.75 -0.20
C ASN A 87 -12.73 -3.46 0.46
N MET A 88 -12.22 -3.12 1.64
CA MET A 88 -12.58 -1.87 2.30
C MET A 88 -12.00 -0.64 1.58
N LEU A 89 -10.70 -0.68 1.25
CA LEU A 89 -10.03 0.43 0.58
C LEU A 89 -10.60 0.64 -0.82
N ASP A 90 -10.78 -0.42 -1.56
CA ASP A 90 -11.24 -0.38 -2.93
C ASP A 90 -12.68 0.17 -3.02
N LYS A 91 -13.57 -0.23 -2.12
CA LYS A 91 -14.93 0.33 -2.03
C LYS A 91 -14.92 1.86 -1.87
N VAL A 92 -14.03 2.38 -1.04
CA VAL A 92 -13.91 3.82 -0.81
C VAL A 92 -13.32 4.52 -2.03
N TRP A 93 -12.14 4.03 -2.49
CA TRP A 93 -11.37 4.76 -3.49
C TRP A 93 -11.84 4.55 -4.91
N CYS A 94 -12.39 3.38 -5.28
CA CYS A 94 -13.01 3.19 -6.59
C CYS A 94 -14.19 4.15 -6.80
N LYS A 95 -14.97 4.41 -5.77
CA LYS A 95 -16.05 5.38 -5.84
C LYS A 95 -15.54 6.79 -6.21
N HIS A 96 -14.47 7.22 -5.57
CA HIS A 96 -13.82 8.49 -5.87
C HIS A 96 -13.14 8.49 -7.24
N TYR A 97 -12.49 7.39 -7.63
CA TYR A 97 -11.87 7.24 -8.92
C TYR A 97 -12.90 7.39 -10.07
N PHE A 98 -14.00 6.63 -10.01
CA PHE A 98 -15.05 6.68 -11.02
C PHE A 98 -15.81 8.01 -11.07
N ALA A 99 -15.83 8.75 -9.97
CA ALA A 99 -16.37 10.09 -9.91
C ALA A 99 -15.35 11.17 -10.31
N ASN A 100 -14.08 10.80 -10.54
CA ASN A 100 -12.97 11.70 -10.80
C ASN A 100 -12.78 12.79 -9.73
N THR A 101 -12.96 12.42 -8.46
CA THR A 101 -12.96 13.33 -7.30
C THR A 101 -11.78 13.12 -6.35
N VAL A 102 -10.85 12.22 -6.68
CA VAL A 102 -9.68 11.94 -5.83
C VAL A 102 -8.75 13.14 -5.77
N LYS A 103 -8.48 13.61 -4.55
CA LYS A 103 -7.51 14.66 -4.29
C LYS A 103 -6.35 14.12 -3.46
N LEU A 104 -5.17 14.64 -3.70
CA LEU A 104 -3.97 14.24 -2.96
C LEU A 104 -4.09 14.53 -1.47
N GLU A 105 -4.72 15.64 -1.13
CA GLU A 105 -5.01 16.08 0.23
C GLU A 105 -5.86 15.07 1.00
N ASP A 106 -6.86 14.48 0.34
CA ASP A 106 -7.75 13.48 0.92
C ASP A 106 -6.98 12.17 1.20
N VAL A 107 -6.10 11.78 0.28
CA VAL A 107 -5.24 10.60 0.47
C VAL A 107 -4.27 10.78 1.63
N ILE A 108 -3.67 11.96 1.77
CA ILE A 108 -2.80 12.28 2.91
C ILE A 108 -3.59 12.28 4.21
N GLY A 109 -4.77 12.91 4.24
CA GLY A 109 -5.66 12.88 5.39
C GLY A 109 -6.05 11.45 5.80
N PHE A 110 -6.37 10.60 4.82
CA PHE A 110 -6.63 9.18 5.04
C PHE A 110 -5.41 8.45 5.64
N CYS A 111 -4.20 8.67 5.11
CA CYS A 111 -2.97 8.08 5.66
C CYS A 111 -2.74 8.52 7.12
N LYS A 112 -3.02 9.78 7.43
CA LYS A 112 -2.88 10.31 8.79
C LYS A 112 -3.85 9.65 9.75
N GLU A 113 -5.13 9.61 9.42
CA GLU A 113 -6.15 8.89 10.19
C GLU A 113 -5.80 7.40 10.38
N MET A 114 -5.29 6.76 9.34
CA MET A 114 -4.85 5.38 9.42
C MET A 114 -3.67 5.21 10.39
N ALA A 115 -2.65 6.06 10.31
CA ALA A 115 -1.49 6.00 11.19
C ALA A 115 -1.87 6.23 12.66
N GLU A 116 -2.81 7.11 12.94
CA GLU A 116 -3.26 7.46 14.30
C GLU A 116 -4.20 6.41 14.90
N ASN A 117 -5.06 5.78 14.10
CA ASN A 117 -6.10 4.89 14.60
C ASN A 117 -5.73 3.39 14.54
N ILE A 118 -4.85 2.97 13.62
CA ILE A 118 -4.49 1.56 13.47
C ILE A 118 -3.34 1.18 14.40
N THR A 119 -2.41 2.09 14.69
CA THR A 119 -1.25 1.81 15.52
C THR A 119 -1.48 2.14 16.98
N VAL A 120 -0.98 1.31 17.89
CA VAL A 120 -1.01 1.57 19.36
C VAL A 120 -0.13 2.77 19.70
N LYS A 121 0.97 2.93 18.97
CA LYS A 121 1.87 4.08 19.06
C LYS A 121 1.85 4.78 17.69
N SER A 122 1.48 6.04 17.67
CA SER A 122 1.38 6.83 16.45
C SER A 122 2.68 6.81 15.61
N ASP A 123 3.84 6.68 16.25
CA ASP A 123 5.14 6.65 15.57
C ASP A 123 5.32 5.42 14.69
N GLU A 124 4.68 4.29 15.02
CA GLU A 124 4.76 3.06 14.23
C GLU A 124 4.19 3.24 12.83
N GLY A 125 3.08 3.95 12.70
CA GLY A 125 2.47 4.28 11.42
C GLY A 125 3.37 5.16 10.56
N TYR A 126 3.93 6.19 11.16
CA TYR A 126 4.80 7.15 10.46
C TYR A 126 6.16 6.57 10.06
N ASN A 127 6.69 5.61 10.83
CA ASN A 127 7.95 4.94 10.51
C ASN A 127 7.92 4.25 9.14
N SER A 128 6.81 3.60 8.80
CA SER A 128 6.64 2.96 7.50
C SER A 128 6.71 3.97 6.35
N HIS A 129 6.09 5.13 6.50
CA HIS A 129 6.17 6.19 5.50
C HIS A 129 7.58 6.75 5.36
N PHE A 130 8.26 7.00 6.48
CA PHE A 130 9.66 7.44 6.45
C PHE A 130 10.56 6.44 5.72
N SER A 131 10.44 5.14 6.01
CA SER A 131 11.20 4.09 5.34
C SER A 131 10.97 4.07 3.83
N HIS A 132 9.73 4.22 3.36
CA HIS A 132 9.41 4.28 1.94
C HIS A 132 9.95 5.53 1.25
N PHE A 133 9.81 6.69 1.88
CA PHE A 133 10.38 7.93 1.35
C PHE A 133 11.91 7.84 1.27
N TRP A 134 12.55 7.38 2.34
CA TRP A 134 14.01 7.28 2.42
C TRP A 134 14.57 6.31 1.39
N GLY A 135 13.93 5.14 1.24
CA GLY A 135 14.30 4.18 0.21
C GLY A 135 14.26 4.79 -1.19
N PHE A 136 13.17 5.49 -1.53
CA PHE A 136 13.07 6.21 -2.80
C PHE A 136 14.16 7.28 -2.95
N PHE A 137 14.34 8.13 -1.93
CA PHE A 137 15.33 9.20 -1.96
C PHE A 137 16.75 8.66 -2.23
N HIS A 138 17.06 7.49 -1.67
CA HIS A 138 18.35 6.83 -1.87
C HIS A 138 18.60 6.39 -3.31
N THR A 139 17.59 5.97 -4.04
CA THR A 139 17.72 5.52 -5.45
C THR A 139 18.05 6.66 -6.42
N LEU A 140 17.84 7.91 -6.00
CA LEU A 140 18.04 9.08 -6.86
C LEU A 140 19.51 9.48 -6.98
N THR A 141 19.88 10.04 -8.13
CA THR A 141 21.18 10.71 -8.29
C THR A 141 21.29 11.96 -7.41
N PRO A 142 22.49 12.46 -7.06
CA PRO A 142 22.64 13.66 -6.24
C PRO A 142 21.85 14.87 -6.75
N TYR A 143 21.83 15.09 -8.05
CA TYR A 143 21.07 16.17 -8.68
C TYR A 143 19.55 15.97 -8.50
N GLN A 144 19.07 14.75 -8.73
CA GLN A 144 17.66 14.42 -8.54
C GLN A 144 17.22 14.57 -7.08
N LYS A 145 18.06 14.16 -6.12
CA LYS A 145 17.81 14.32 -4.68
C LYS A 145 17.53 15.79 -4.33
N ILE A 146 18.42 16.69 -4.74
CA ILE A 146 18.28 18.13 -4.50
C ILE A 146 16.99 18.67 -5.13
N ARG A 147 16.73 18.29 -6.37
CA ARG A 147 15.54 18.75 -7.11
C ARG A 147 14.25 18.27 -6.45
N ILE A 148 14.17 16.99 -6.11
CA ILE A 148 12.98 16.40 -5.49
C ILE A 148 12.72 17.00 -4.11
N LEU A 149 13.75 17.14 -3.29
CA LEU A 149 13.61 17.73 -1.96
C LEU A 149 13.00 19.14 -2.06
N ARG A 150 13.52 19.99 -2.92
CA ARG A 150 12.98 21.36 -3.15
C ARG A 150 11.53 21.36 -3.63
N ILE A 151 11.18 20.42 -4.54
CA ILE A 151 9.81 20.29 -5.04
C ILE A 151 8.89 19.88 -3.88
N PHE A 152 9.29 18.91 -3.07
CA PHE A 152 8.48 18.41 -1.96
C PHE A 152 8.34 19.46 -0.86
N GLN A 153 9.40 20.15 -0.48
CA GLN A 153 9.34 21.28 0.47
C GLN A 153 8.36 22.37 0.01
N LYS A 154 8.46 22.80 -1.25
CA LYS A 154 7.54 23.79 -1.82
C LYS A 154 6.09 23.29 -1.86
N LYS A 155 5.89 22.04 -2.23
CA LYS A 155 4.54 21.44 -2.29
C LYS A 155 3.95 21.29 -0.89
N TYR A 156 4.76 20.88 0.10
CA TYR A 156 4.35 20.76 1.50
C TYR A 156 3.89 22.06 2.12
N GLN A 157 4.59 23.18 1.85
CA GLN A 157 4.20 24.52 2.32
C GLN A 157 2.83 25.00 1.80
N ASN A 158 2.37 24.43 0.68
CA ASN A 158 1.14 24.87 0.01
C ASN A 158 -0.02 23.87 0.13
N ILE A 159 0.23 22.65 0.63
CA ILE A 159 -0.81 21.65 0.75
C ILE A 159 -1.65 21.89 2.00
N LYS A 160 -2.96 21.77 1.86
CA LYS A 160 -3.89 21.80 2.99
C LYS A 160 -4.44 20.42 3.20
N ILE A 161 -3.96 19.73 4.23
CA ILE A 161 -4.42 18.39 4.57
C ILE A 161 -5.84 18.50 5.11
N THR A 162 -6.76 17.75 4.51
CA THR A 162 -8.14 17.62 4.96
C THR A 162 -8.25 16.49 5.98
N GLU A 163 -9.09 16.66 6.99
CA GLU A 163 -9.47 15.54 7.85
C GLU A 163 -10.30 14.55 7.02
N TYR A 164 -9.94 13.29 7.08
CA TYR A 164 -10.65 12.23 6.37
C TYR A 164 -11.16 11.19 7.38
N PRO A 165 -12.47 11.19 7.68
CA PRO A 165 -13.02 10.26 8.67
C PRO A 165 -12.87 8.82 8.19
N LEU A 166 -12.14 8.03 8.97
CA LEU A 166 -11.81 6.66 8.65
C LEU A 166 -12.93 5.73 9.15
N ALA A 167 -13.71 5.18 8.25
CA ALA A 167 -14.67 4.11 8.54
C ALA A 167 -14.05 2.73 8.20
N ILE A 168 -12.95 2.36 8.87
CA ILE A 168 -12.26 1.09 8.63
C ILE A 168 -12.59 0.08 9.73
N ASP A 169 -12.93 -1.15 9.36
CA ASP A 169 -12.96 -2.28 10.30
C ASP A 169 -11.52 -2.71 10.63
N ILE A 170 -11.06 -2.34 11.81
CA ILE A 170 -9.74 -2.72 12.32
C ILE A 170 -9.82 -4.09 13.01
N LYS A 171 -10.96 -4.45 13.57
CA LYS A 171 -11.11 -5.62 14.44
C LYS A 171 -10.95 -6.93 13.69
N THR A 172 -11.57 -7.08 12.54
CA THR A 172 -11.49 -8.30 11.75
C THR A 172 -10.08 -8.61 11.23
N PRO A 173 -9.37 -7.65 10.60
CA PRO A 173 -7.97 -7.86 10.22
C PRO A 173 -7.05 -8.13 11.41
N LEU A 174 -7.20 -7.45 12.54
CA LEU A 174 -6.38 -7.71 13.73
C LEU A 174 -6.56 -9.13 14.26
N ASN A 175 -7.77 -9.63 14.32
CA ASN A 175 -8.05 -11.00 14.74
C ASN A 175 -7.42 -12.02 13.78
N THR A 176 -7.44 -11.74 12.50
CA THR A 176 -6.81 -12.58 11.48
C THR A 176 -5.29 -12.60 11.65
N ILE A 177 -4.67 -11.42 11.84
CA ILE A 177 -3.23 -11.29 12.07
C ILE A 177 -2.81 -12.03 13.34
N GLU A 178 -3.54 -11.87 14.44
CA GLU A 178 -3.27 -12.56 15.69
C GLU A 178 -3.29 -14.08 15.54
N LYS A 179 -4.29 -14.59 14.81
CA LYS A 179 -4.37 -16.01 14.48
C LYS A 179 -3.17 -16.47 13.63
N MET A 180 -2.78 -15.70 12.64
CA MET A 180 -1.65 -16.02 11.76
C MET A 180 -0.31 -16.00 12.50
N ILE A 181 -0.09 -15.03 13.40
CA ILE A 181 1.09 -14.98 14.28
C ILE A 181 1.16 -16.26 15.12
N ASN A 182 0.06 -16.65 15.75
CA ASN A 182 0.00 -17.85 16.59
C ASN A 182 0.24 -19.15 15.81
N MET A 183 0.07 -19.13 14.49
CA MET A 183 0.31 -20.26 13.60
C MET A 183 1.67 -20.20 12.90
N ASP A 184 2.49 -19.20 13.20
CA ASP A 184 3.78 -18.91 12.54
C ASP A 184 3.66 -18.78 11.00
N LYS A 185 2.56 -18.19 10.53
CA LYS A 185 2.20 -18.08 9.11
C LYS A 185 2.24 -16.65 8.57
N LEU A 186 2.85 -15.73 9.28
CA LEU A 186 2.79 -14.31 8.91
C LEU A 186 4.14 -13.75 8.53
N ASN A 187 4.15 -13.07 7.40
CA ASN A 187 5.21 -12.16 7.01
C ASN A 187 4.88 -10.72 7.44
N PHE A 188 5.83 -10.02 8.04
CA PHE A 188 5.61 -8.68 8.62
C PHE A 188 5.41 -7.58 7.59
N PHE A 189 5.95 -7.72 6.39
CA PHE A 189 6.10 -6.60 5.48
C PHE A 189 5.10 -6.58 4.34
N SER A 190 4.80 -7.75 3.81
CA SER A 190 3.97 -7.88 2.62
C SER A 190 3.53 -9.33 2.46
N PRO A 191 2.70 -9.63 1.47
CA PRO A 191 2.42 -11.01 1.07
C PRO A 191 3.67 -11.80 0.64
N GLN A 192 4.76 -11.12 0.28
CA GLN A 192 6.01 -11.79 -0.10
C GLN A 192 6.79 -12.26 1.13
N SER A 193 7.39 -13.44 1.04
CA SER A 193 8.24 -14.00 2.08
C SER A 193 9.41 -13.08 2.43
N LEU A 194 9.66 -12.92 3.73
CA LEU A 194 10.80 -12.17 4.23
C LEU A 194 12.12 -12.77 3.71
N ASP A 195 12.19 -14.10 3.67
CA ASP A 195 13.36 -14.83 3.17
C ASP A 195 13.60 -14.52 1.70
N LYS A 196 12.56 -14.51 0.87
CA LYS A 196 12.67 -14.11 -0.55
C LYS A 196 13.17 -12.68 -0.71
N ILE A 197 12.74 -11.76 0.14
CA ILE A 197 13.20 -10.36 0.12
C ILE A 197 14.70 -10.29 0.48
N ILE A 198 15.12 -11.05 1.49
CA ILE A 198 16.52 -11.11 1.95
C ILE A 198 17.41 -11.80 0.89
N GLU A 199 16.95 -12.92 0.32
CA GLU A 199 17.67 -13.68 -0.70
C GLU A 199 17.90 -12.86 -1.97
N ASN A 200 16.90 -12.11 -2.41
CA ASN A 200 16.98 -11.26 -3.60
C ASN A 200 17.99 -10.10 -3.43
N GLY A 201 18.29 -9.69 -2.19
CA GLY A 201 19.31 -8.68 -1.90
C GLY A 201 19.01 -7.27 -2.45
N ASN A 202 17.82 -7.03 -2.99
CA ASN A 202 17.43 -5.76 -3.58
C ASN A 202 16.93 -4.78 -2.53
N PHE A 203 17.84 -4.26 -1.71
CA PHE A 203 17.53 -3.25 -0.70
C PHE A 203 17.67 -1.84 -1.28
N ALA A 204 16.65 -1.01 -1.06
CA ALA A 204 16.66 0.38 -1.54
C ALA A 204 17.68 1.25 -0.80
N SER A 205 18.06 0.89 0.43
CA SER A 205 19.04 1.60 1.26
C SER A 205 19.59 0.69 2.36
N LYS A 206 20.67 1.10 3.04
CA LYS A 206 21.19 0.40 4.22
C LYS A 206 20.17 0.39 5.39
N ILE A 207 19.40 1.47 5.53
CA ILE A 207 18.33 1.52 6.54
C ILE A 207 17.26 0.48 6.18
N HIS A 208 16.87 0.36 4.93
CA HIS A 208 15.91 -0.64 4.47
C HIS A 208 16.44 -2.06 4.71
N GLU A 209 17.69 -2.34 4.36
CA GLU A 209 18.34 -3.63 4.63
C GLU A 209 18.35 -3.95 6.13
N HIS A 210 18.80 -3.00 6.95
CA HIS A 210 18.82 -3.16 8.41
C HIS A 210 17.43 -3.43 8.99
N THR A 211 16.42 -2.67 8.54
CA THR A 211 15.03 -2.86 8.95
C THR A 211 14.53 -4.27 8.62
N ILE A 212 14.80 -4.74 7.40
CA ILE A 212 14.37 -6.06 6.93
C ILE A 212 15.07 -7.18 7.71
N ARG A 213 16.41 -7.10 7.85
CA ARG A 213 17.17 -8.15 8.55
C ARG A 213 16.84 -8.26 10.04
N ASN A 214 16.54 -7.15 10.68
CA ASN A 214 16.20 -7.12 12.11
C ASN A 214 14.69 -7.30 12.38
N ALA A 215 13.88 -7.34 11.34
CA ALA A 215 12.42 -7.47 11.50
C ALA A 215 12.02 -8.75 12.24
N ALA A 216 12.70 -9.86 11.97
CA ALA A 216 12.45 -11.13 12.62
C ALA A 216 12.80 -11.15 14.11
N GLU A 217 13.72 -10.28 14.54
CA GLU A 217 14.26 -10.23 15.91
C GLU A 217 13.64 -9.14 16.77
N SER A 218 13.05 -8.12 16.16
CA SER A 218 12.54 -6.94 16.85
C SER A 218 11.06 -7.11 17.24
N GLU A 219 10.76 -7.01 18.54
CA GLU A 219 9.39 -6.99 19.05
C GLU A 219 8.53 -5.86 18.46
N PHE A 220 9.16 -4.75 18.08
CA PHE A 220 8.48 -3.65 17.40
C PHE A 220 7.84 -4.08 16.07
N TYR A 221 8.60 -4.80 15.24
CA TYR A 221 8.12 -5.26 13.94
C TYR A 221 7.19 -6.48 14.02
N LYS A 222 7.15 -7.15 15.19
CA LYS A 222 6.23 -8.25 15.49
C LYS A 222 4.90 -7.77 16.07
N SER A 223 4.78 -6.49 16.39
CA SER A 223 3.53 -5.91 16.88
C SER A 223 2.42 -6.09 15.84
N LYS A 224 1.30 -6.70 16.26
CA LYS A 224 0.14 -6.90 15.37
C LYS A 224 -0.40 -5.61 14.75
N HIS A 225 -0.27 -4.51 15.46
CA HIS A 225 -0.68 -3.19 14.98
C HIS A 225 0.28 -2.65 13.91
N TYR A 226 1.60 -2.86 14.08
CA TYR A 226 2.57 -2.51 13.06
C TYR A 226 2.36 -3.32 11.79
N ILE A 227 2.15 -4.64 11.92
CA ILE A 227 1.86 -5.53 10.81
C ILE A 227 0.60 -5.06 10.08
N LEU A 228 -0.49 -4.77 10.80
CA LEU A 228 -1.72 -4.28 10.22
C LEU A 228 -1.50 -2.99 9.44
N ASN A 229 -0.79 -2.02 10.03
CA ASN A 229 -0.46 -0.77 9.34
C ASN A 229 0.34 -1.02 8.05
N ARG A 230 1.32 -1.93 8.08
CA ARG A 230 2.09 -2.31 6.89
C ARG A 230 1.23 -2.93 5.79
N TRP A 231 0.31 -3.80 6.14
CA TRP A 231 -0.61 -4.42 5.20
C TRP A 231 -1.57 -3.39 4.58
N TYR A 232 -2.10 -2.46 5.39
CA TYR A 232 -2.91 -1.36 4.87
C TYR A 232 -2.13 -0.45 3.93
N LEU A 233 -0.89 -0.10 4.26
CA LEU A 233 -0.06 0.72 3.39
C LEU A 233 0.25 0.02 2.06
N ASN A 234 0.56 -1.27 2.08
CA ASN A 234 0.80 -2.01 0.85
C ASN A 234 -0.46 -2.05 -0.03
N ALA A 235 -1.63 -2.31 0.54
CA ALA A 235 -2.90 -2.26 -0.16
C ALA A 235 -3.19 -0.86 -0.71
N LEU A 236 -2.99 0.19 0.10
CA LEU A 236 -3.17 1.56 -0.34
C LEU A 236 -2.25 1.90 -1.52
N TYR A 237 -0.99 1.47 -1.51
CA TYR A 237 -0.07 1.76 -2.61
C TYR A 237 -0.51 1.13 -3.93
N VAL A 238 -1.14 -0.04 -3.91
CA VAL A 238 -1.79 -0.63 -5.09
C VAL A 238 -2.99 0.22 -5.51
N THR A 239 -3.80 0.63 -4.56
CA THR A 239 -5.01 1.44 -4.80
C THR A 239 -4.68 2.85 -5.34
N LEU A 240 -3.54 3.47 -4.94
CA LEU A 240 -3.10 4.77 -5.49
C LEU A 240 -2.97 4.73 -7.02
N MET A 241 -2.57 3.61 -7.57
CA MET A 241 -2.44 3.43 -9.01
C MET A 241 -3.81 3.40 -9.70
N LEU A 242 -4.82 2.84 -9.04
CA LEU A 242 -6.21 2.91 -9.51
C LEU A 242 -6.73 4.35 -9.51
N MET A 243 -6.34 5.13 -8.53
CA MET A 243 -6.75 6.54 -8.38
C MET A 243 -6.02 7.49 -9.32
N ASN A 244 -5.20 6.99 -10.25
CA ASN A 244 -4.33 7.80 -11.12
C ASN A 244 -3.38 8.74 -10.35
N ILE A 245 -3.03 8.41 -9.11
CA ILE A 245 -2.01 9.14 -8.36
C ILE A 245 -0.64 8.82 -8.95
N PRO A 246 0.11 9.81 -9.47
CA PRO A 246 1.44 9.57 -10.02
C PRO A 246 2.38 8.96 -8.98
N VAL A 247 3.31 8.11 -9.42
CA VAL A 247 4.31 7.47 -8.55
C VAL A 247 5.07 8.51 -7.72
N ILE A 248 5.36 9.67 -8.28
CA ILE A 248 6.03 10.75 -7.55
C ILE A 248 5.18 11.28 -6.39
N ASP A 249 3.87 11.33 -6.54
CA ASP A 249 2.95 11.78 -5.50
C ASP A 249 2.78 10.73 -4.40
N LYS A 250 2.92 9.43 -4.69
CA LYS A 250 3.08 8.39 -3.65
C LYS A 250 4.26 8.71 -2.72
N TYR A 251 5.41 9.09 -3.28
CA TYR A 251 6.58 9.45 -2.46
C TYR A 251 6.43 10.79 -1.78
N PHE A 252 5.68 11.72 -2.36
CA PHE A 252 5.30 12.95 -1.68
C PHE A 252 4.38 12.69 -0.48
N ILE A 253 3.39 11.79 -0.60
CA ILE A 253 2.58 11.33 0.54
C ILE A 253 3.48 10.81 1.66
N ASN A 254 4.43 9.93 1.32
CA ASN A 254 5.37 9.37 2.29
C ASN A 254 6.25 10.45 2.95
N TYR A 255 6.69 11.45 2.19
CA TYR A 255 7.43 12.60 2.72
C TYR A 255 6.59 13.40 3.71
N VAL A 256 5.35 13.77 3.35
CA VAL A 256 4.44 14.53 4.22
C VAL A 256 4.17 13.78 5.51
N MET A 257 3.86 12.51 5.42
CA MET A 257 3.61 11.65 6.57
C MET A 257 4.84 11.54 7.47
N ALA A 258 6.02 11.39 6.88
CA ALA A 258 7.27 11.32 7.65
C ALA A 258 7.57 12.64 8.38
N MET A 259 7.27 13.80 7.79
CA MET A 259 7.46 15.13 8.40
C MET A 259 6.68 15.32 9.71
N GLU A 260 5.61 14.56 9.94
CA GLU A 260 4.84 14.63 11.19
C GLU A 260 5.65 14.17 12.42
N LYS A 261 6.66 13.30 12.23
CA LYS A 261 7.42 12.67 13.33
C LYS A 261 8.94 12.72 13.18
N TYR A 262 9.44 13.08 12.01
CA TYR A 262 10.86 13.06 11.71
C TYR A 262 11.31 14.40 11.11
N PRO A 263 12.50 14.91 11.42
CA PRO A 263 13.08 16.09 10.78
C PRO A 263 13.61 15.72 9.39
N VAL A 264 12.73 15.35 8.47
CA VAL A 264 13.08 14.75 7.17
C VAL A 264 13.97 15.67 6.35
N ASP A 265 13.70 16.98 6.35
CA ASP A 265 14.50 17.95 5.60
C ASP A 265 15.93 18.01 6.11
N GLU A 266 16.12 18.06 7.42
CA GLU A 266 17.44 18.09 8.06
C GLU A 266 18.22 16.80 7.78
N ILE A 267 17.54 15.64 7.83
CA ILE A 267 18.11 14.34 7.51
C ILE A 267 18.60 14.31 6.06
N CYS A 268 17.77 14.74 5.13
CA CYS A 268 18.09 14.80 3.70
C CYS A 268 19.26 15.77 3.42
N GLU A 269 19.22 16.97 4.00
CA GLU A 269 20.29 17.95 3.81
C GLU A 269 21.62 17.50 4.39
N MET A 270 21.60 16.86 5.56
CA MET A 270 22.80 16.30 6.16
C MET A 270 23.38 15.19 5.27
N TYR A 271 22.55 14.29 4.78
CA TYR A 271 22.98 13.25 3.87
C TYR A 271 23.57 13.82 2.56
N LEU A 272 22.96 14.86 2.00
CA LEU A 272 23.48 15.54 0.80
C LEU A 272 24.85 16.19 1.03
N LYS A 273 25.13 16.64 2.26
CA LYS A 273 26.41 17.28 2.62
C LYS A 273 27.53 16.27 2.93
N THR A 274 27.17 15.16 3.59
CA THR A 274 28.16 14.22 4.14
C THR A 274 28.29 12.93 3.36
N GLY A 275 27.26 12.56 2.61
CA GLY A 275 27.12 11.23 2.00
C GLY A 275 26.91 10.11 3.04
N GLU A 276 26.80 10.44 4.32
CA GLU A 276 26.66 9.47 5.40
C GLU A 276 25.18 9.25 5.72
N GLU A 277 24.77 7.99 5.67
CA GLU A 277 23.47 7.54 6.14
C GLU A 277 23.54 7.34 7.66
N LYS A 278 23.12 8.34 8.43
CA LYS A 278 22.97 8.16 9.87
C LYS A 278 21.71 7.36 10.15
N LEU A 279 21.89 6.21 10.76
CA LEU A 279 20.78 5.46 11.37
C LEU A 279 20.21 6.32 12.51
N TRP A 280 19.07 6.91 12.31
CA TRP A 280 18.33 7.59 13.36
C TRP A 280 17.79 6.53 14.32
N LYS A 281 18.53 6.32 15.42
CA LYS A 281 18.03 5.50 16.50
C LYS A 281 16.82 6.20 17.12
N ARG A 282 15.78 5.46 17.41
CA ARG A 282 14.58 5.94 18.14
C ARG A 282 14.90 6.68 19.45
N GLU A 283 16.03 6.38 20.05
CA GLU A 283 16.54 7.00 21.30
C GLU A 283 16.83 8.50 21.18
N ASN A 284 16.91 9.03 19.94
CA ASN A 284 17.14 10.45 19.68
C ASN A 284 15.86 11.23 19.34
N ILE A 285 14.70 10.60 19.46
CA ILE A 285 13.38 11.22 19.27
C ILE A 285 12.70 11.21 20.65
N VAL A 286 13.18 12.09 21.55
CA VAL A 286 12.51 12.43 22.82
C VAL A 286 12.11 13.90 22.73
#